data_7e7a10ff3be4263e3045f1a5686ef525
#
_entry.id   7e7a10ff3be4263e3045f1a5686ef525
#
_cell.length_a   1.000
_cell.length_b   1.000
_cell.length_c   1.000
_cell.angle_alpha   90.00
_cell.angle_beta   90.00
_cell.angle_gamma   90.00
#
_symmetry.space_group_name_H-M   'P 1'
#
loop_
_entity.id
_entity.type
_entity.pdbx_description
1 polymer ?
#
loop_
_entity_poly.entity_id
_entity_poly.type
_entity_poly.pdbx_seq_one_letter_code
_entity_poly.pdbx_strand_id
1 'polypeptide(L)'
;MKTSFYQQLLPLVCLVALTANSGGDPAPQTQIDLHQGTQGTFNADWQGVVGRTYFMKFSLNLIDWHYAPFIDFGDGPQSRGIESNGDKFFLRLHYGDFPGINSLDDAMNADLDGDGLSNIFEVTHGYDPFDINSTIDGPDNSLDPDTDGLGNSVEQSHGTNPMSKDNPLLNLEVSVN
;
A
#
# COMPACT_ATOMS: atom_id res chain seq x y z
N MET A 1 49.63 -11.07 6.90
CA MET A 1 48.44 -11.37 7.69
C MET A 1 47.35 -10.40 7.22
N LYS A 2 46.35 -10.87 6.48
CA LYS A 2 45.19 -10.08 6.12
C LYS A 2 44.10 -10.44 7.11
N THR A 3 43.78 -9.53 8.04
CA THR A 3 42.65 -9.64 8.92
C THR A 3 41.39 -9.33 8.11
N SER A 4 40.62 -10.37 7.84
CA SER A 4 39.28 -10.26 7.28
C SER A 4 38.37 -9.76 8.39
N PHE A 5 37.90 -8.53 8.27
CA PHE A 5 36.80 -8.03 9.09
C PHE A 5 35.51 -8.67 8.57
N TYR A 6 35.05 -9.71 9.25
CA TYR A 6 33.66 -10.13 9.18
C TYR A 6 32.83 -9.05 9.86
N GLN A 7 32.20 -8.20 9.07
CA GLN A 7 31.13 -7.33 9.54
C GLN A 7 29.97 -8.26 9.91
N GLN A 8 29.79 -8.50 11.20
CA GLN A 8 28.60 -9.19 11.71
C GLN A 8 27.43 -8.26 11.40
N LEU A 9 26.65 -8.63 10.41
CA LEU A 9 25.30 -8.07 10.21
C LEU A 9 24.51 -8.37 11.48
N LEU A 10 24.20 -7.34 12.25
CA LEU A 10 23.26 -7.44 13.37
C LEU A 10 21.94 -7.96 12.81
N PRO A 11 21.26 -8.86 13.50
CA PRO A 11 19.99 -9.36 13.03
C PRO A 11 19.01 -8.19 12.91
N LEU A 12 18.45 -8.01 11.73
CA LEU A 12 17.37 -7.08 11.49
C LEU A 12 16.19 -7.48 12.40
N VAL A 13 15.78 -6.58 13.29
CA VAL A 13 14.58 -6.81 14.10
C VAL A 13 13.37 -6.45 13.23
N CYS A 14 12.67 -7.45 12.79
CA CYS A 14 11.38 -7.26 12.12
C CYS A 14 10.25 -7.72 13.04
N LEU A 15 9.29 -6.85 13.26
CA LEU A 15 8.05 -7.17 13.94
C LEU A 15 6.93 -7.27 12.90
N VAL A 16 6.34 -8.43 12.78
CA VAL A 16 5.13 -8.63 11.98
C VAL A 16 3.93 -8.55 12.89
N ALA A 17 3.05 -7.59 12.64
CA ALA A 17 1.75 -7.49 13.28
C ALA A 17 0.67 -7.85 12.26
N LEU A 18 -0.23 -8.74 12.64
CA LEU A 18 -1.40 -9.12 11.84
C LEU A 18 -2.61 -8.40 12.40
N THR A 19 -3.33 -7.67 11.56
CA THR A 19 -4.61 -7.08 11.92
C THR A 19 -5.67 -7.57 10.97
N ALA A 20 -6.70 -8.23 11.50
CA ALA A 20 -7.88 -8.60 10.75
C ALA A 20 -8.98 -7.57 11.01
N ASN A 21 -9.64 -7.10 9.96
CA ASN A 21 -10.88 -6.36 10.07
C ASN A 21 -12.01 -7.36 9.79
N SER A 22 -12.54 -8.01 10.84
CA SER A 22 -13.58 -9.01 10.68
C SER A 22 -14.72 -8.79 11.64
N GLY A 23 -15.89 -8.62 11.11
CA GLY A 23 -17.10 -8.97 11.82
C GLY A 23 -17.34 -10.48 11.68
N GLY A 24 -16.86 -11.30 12.61
CA GLY A 24 -17.14 -12.75 12.63
C GLY A 24 -15.90 -13.60 12.93
N ASP A 25 -16.08 -14.84 13.29
CA ASP A 25 -15.14 -15.87 13.74
C ASP A 25 -13.64 -15.64 13.48
N PRO A 26 -12.75 -16.03 14.40
CA PRO A 26 -11.31 -15.89 14.20
C PRO A 26 -10.87 -16.75 13.00
N ALA A 27 -10.80 -16.10 11.85
CA ALA A 27 -10.24 -16.72 10.66
C ALA A 27 -8.80 -17.20 10.95
N PRO A 28 -8.33 -18.28 10.33
CA PRO A 28 -6.96 -18.75 10.52
C PRO A 28 -6.00 -17.60 10.31
N GLN A 29 -5.17 -17.34 11.33
CA GLN A 29 -4.23 -16.25 11.29
C GLN A 29 -3.24 -16.50 10.14
N THR A 30 -3.15 -15.55 9.23
CA THR A 30 -2.15 -15.61 8.17
C THR A 30 -0.78 -15.34 8.80
N GLN A 31 0.08 -16.35 8.81
CA GLN A 31 1.47 -16.17 9.24
C GLN A 31 2.25 -15.56 8.09
N ILE A 32 3.07 -14.55 8.39
CA ILE A 32 4.03 -14.00 7.43
C ILE A 32 5.41 -14.52 7.81
N ASP A 33 6.07 -15.15 6.85
CA ASP A 33 7.46 -15.54 6.96
C ASP A 33 8.34 -14.48 6.27
N LEU A 34 9.26 -13.90 7.03
CA LEU A 34 10.22 -12.94 6.51
C LEU A 34 11.58 -13.60 6.39
N HIS A 35 12.17 -13.53 5.22
CA HIS A 35 13.52 -14.01 5.00
C HIS A 35 14.31 -13.03 4.15
N GLN A 36 15.62 -13.05 4.36
CA GLN A 36 16.53 -12.19 3.63
C GLN A 36 16.65 -12.67 2.18
N GLY A 37 16.37 -11.77 1.26
CA GLY A 37 16.62 -11.93 -0.17
C GLY A 37 18.06 -11.60 -0.55
N THR A 38 18.30 -11.30 -1.81
CA THR A 38 19.61 -10.90 -2.30
C THR A 38 19.83 -9.40 -2.17
N GLN A 39 21.03 -8.95 -1.83
CA GLN A 39 21.46 -7.53 -1.88
C GLN A 39 20.60 -6.53 -1.09
N GLY A 40 20.23 -6.86 0.15
CA GLY A 40 19.50 -5.91 1.01
C GLY A 40 17.98 -5.91 0.78
N THR A 41 17.47 -6.86 0.00
CA THR A 41 16.03 -7.12 -0.10
C THR A 41 15.56 -8.08 0.99
N PHE A 42 14.29 -8.03 1.31
CA PHE A 42 13.58 -9.00 2.13
C PHE A 42 12.39 -9.51 1.35
N ASN A 43 12.06 -10.77 1.53
CA ASN A 43 10.84 -11.35 1.03
C ASN A 43 9.87 -11.56 2.18
N ALA A 44 8.65 -11.11 2.01
CA ALA A 44 7.52 -11.41 2.87
C ALA A 44 6.66 -12.45 2.16
N ASP A 45 6.59 -13.64 2.74
CA ASP A 45 5.83 -14.76 2.20
C ASP A 45 4.67 -15.10 3.14
N TRP A 46 3.51 -15.36 2.56
CA TRP A 46 2.35 -15.82 3.34
C TRP A 46 1.45 -16.74 2.51
N GLN A 47 0.63 -17.50 3.20
CA GLN A 47 -0.41 -18.31 2.56
C GLN A 47 -1.68 -17.47 2.44
N GLY A 48 -2.04 -17.10 1.22
CA GLY A 48 -3.29 -16.43 0.92
C GLY A 48 -4.50 -17.38 1.11
N VAL A 49 -5.56 -16.84 1.68
CA VAL A 49 -6.86 -17.51 1.84
C VAL A 49 -7.77 -17.09 0.70
N VAL A 50 -8.37 -18.06 0.03
CA VAL A 50 -9.27 -17.80 -1.10
C VAL A 50 -10.37 -16.81 -0.72
N GLY A 51 -10.56 -15.79 -1.54
CA GLY A 51 -11.56 -14.74 -1.32
C GLY A 51 -11.15 -13.60 -0.42
N ARG A 52 -9.92 -13.61 0.11
CA ARG A 52 -9.42 -12.60 1.05
C ARG A 52 -8.54 -11.58 0.36
N THR A 53 -8.76 -10.31 0.67
CA THR A 53 -7.92 -9.18 0.21
C THR A 53 -6.87 -8.84 1.26
N TYR A 54 -5.68 -8.47 0.82
CA TYR A 54 -4.53 -8.14 1.66
C TYR A 54 -3.95 -6.79 1.29
N PHE A 55 -3.70 -5.97 2.32
CA PHE A 55 -3.04 -4.67 2.24
C PHE A 55 -1.81 -4.72 3.13
N MET A 56 -0.67 -4.34 2.62
CA MET A 56 0.56 -4.31 3.40
C MET A 56 0.89 -2.89 3.80
N LYS A 57 1.18 -2.69 5.09
CA LYS A 57 1.76 -1.44 5.61
C LYS A 57 3.19 -1.68 6.07
N PHE A 58 4.04 -0.68 5.91
CA PHE A 58 5.40 -0.69 6.43
C PHE A 58 5.71 0.57 7.25
N SER A 59 6.67 0.45 8.16
CA SER A 59 7.16 1.56 8.97
C SER A 59 8.64 1.38 9.28
N LEU A 60 9.37 2.48 9.44
CA LEU A 60 10.76 2.48 9.90
C LEU A 60 10.90 2.78 11.40
N ASN A 61 9.81 3.25 12.05
CA ASN A 61 9.85 3.76 13.43
C ASN A 61 8.66 3.30 14.31
N LEU A 62 7.73 2.48 13.77
CA LEU A 62 6.49 2.04 14.42
C LEU A 62 5.45 3.15 14.70
N ILE A 63 5.71 4.37 14.24
CA ILE A 63 4.83 5.53 14.40
C ILE A 63 4.19 5.85 13.06
N ASP A 64 5.04 6.11 12.06
CA ASP A 64 4.60 6.47 10.72
C ASP A 64 4.46 5.20 9.88
N TRP A 65 3.22 4.90 9.49
CA TRP A 65 2.87 3.72 8.70
C TRP A 65 2.40 4.14 7.32
N HIS A 66 2.96 3.51 6.30
CA HIS A 66 2.65 3.76 4.90
C HIS A 66 2.13 2.48 4.25
N TYR A 67 1.18 2.61 3.35
CA TYR A 67 0.78 1.49 2.51
C TYR A 67 1.86 1.18 1.48
N ALA A 68 2.08 -0.10 1.25
CA ALA A 68 2.80 -0.54 0.07
C ALA A 68 1.89 -0.35 -1.16
N PRO A 69 2.42 0.10 -2.31
CA PRO A 69 1.60 0.48 -3.47
C PRO A 69 1.11 -0.74 -4.26
N PHE A 70 0.54 -1.70 -3.56
CA PHE A 70 -0.06 -2.90 -4.14
C PHE A 70 -1.13 -3.49 -3.21
N ILE A 71 -1.99 -4.28 -3.80
CA ILE A 71 -3.01 -5.07 -3.13
C ILE A 71 -2.84 -6.51 -3.58
N ASP A 72 -3.06 -7.46 -2.69
CA ASP A 72 -3.07 -8.89 -3.01
C ASP A 72 -4.45 -9.49 -2.74
N PHE A 73 -4.79 -10.49 -3.53
CA PHE A 73 -6.00 -11.27 -3.35
C PHE A 73 -5.62 -12.75 -3.17
N GLY A 74 -6.09 -13.36 -2.09
CA GLY A 74 -5.62 -14.66 -1.68
C GLY A 74 -6.18 -15.78 -2.54
N ASP A 75 -5.27 -16.53 -3.18
CA ASP A 75 -5.56 -17.76 -3.93
C ASP A 75 -4.43 -18.81 -3.79
N GLY A 76 -3.62 -18.72 -2.73
CA GLY A 76 -2.50 -19.61 -2.49
C GLY A 76 -1.26 -18.89 -1.97
N PRO A 77 -0.05 -19.43 -2.21
CA PRO A 77 1.19 -18.80 -1.75
C PRO A 77 1.41 -17.41 -2.36
N GLN A 78 1.65 -16.44 -1.50
CA GLN A 78 1.96 -15.05 -1.86
C GLN A 78 3.40 -14.74 -1.46
N SER A 79 4.07 -13.91 -2.27
CA SER A 79 5.43 -13.45 -2.01
C SER A 79 5.61 -12.02 -2.48
N ARG A 80 6.18 -11.16 -1.63
CA ARG A 80 6.51 -9.77 -1.98
C ARG A 80 7.94 -9.44 -1.60
N GLY A 81 8.71 -9.01 -2.59
CA GLY A 81 10.04 -8.45 -2.37
C GLY A 81 9.93 -7.04 -1.81
N ILE A 82 10.70 -6.76 -0.76
CA ILE A 82 10.73 -5.47 -0.08
C ILE A 82 12.18 -4.98 -0.10
N GLU A 83 12.41 -3.82 -0.70
CA GLU A 83 13.70 -3.15 -0.62
C GLU A 83 13.77 -2.32 0.65
N SER A 84 14.78 -2.57 1.47
CA SER A 84 15.02 -1.78 2.66
C SER A 84 16.43 -1.22 2.65
N ASN A 85 16.53 0.10 2.66
CA ASN A 85 17.81 0.82 2.80
C ASN A 85 18.16 1.09 4.26
N GLY A 86 17.36 0.59 5.20
CA GLY A 86 17.53 0.82 6.64
C GLY A 86 17.98 -0.44 7.39
N ASP A 87 18.50 -0.20 8.59
CA ASP A 87 18.93 -1.28 9.50
C ASP A 87 17.75 -2.08 10.08
N LYS A 88 16.55 -1.54 9.97
CA LYS A 88 15.29 -2.15 10.44
C LYS A 88 14.07 -1.60 9.69
N PHE A 89 13.09 -2.44 9.53
CA PHE A 89 11.74 -2.05 9.11
C PHE A 89 10.70 -2.93 9.78
N PHE A 90 9.47 -2.47 9.78
CA PHE A 90 8.33 -3.15 10.39
C PHE A 90 7.24 -3.33 9.34
N LEU A 91 6.61 -4.48 9.34
CA LEU A 91 5.51 -4.81 8.44
C LEU A 91 4.24 -5.06 9.24
N ARG A 92 3.13 -4.67 8.63
CA ARG A 92 1.78 -5.01 9.09
C ARG A 92 0.97 -5.45 7.89
N LEU A 93 0.36 -6.61 7.99
CA LEU A 93 -0.59 -7.09 7.01
C LEU A 93 -2.00 -6.83 7.53
N HIS A 94 -2.75 -5.99 6.82
CA HIS A 94 -4.17 -5.79 7.02
C HIS A 94 -4.90 -6.67 6.00
N TYR A 95 -5.90 -7.41 6.43
CA TYR A 95 -6.64 -8.30 5.54
C TYR A 95 -8.10 -8.43 5.96
N GLY A 96 -8.95 -8.76 5.01
CA GLY A 96 -10.37 -8.98 5.25
C GLY A 96 -11.07 -9.68 4.11
N ASP A 97 -12.25 -10.20 4.42
CA ASP A 97 -13.18 -10.78 3.46
C ASP A 97 -14.27 -9.72 3.22
N PHE A 98 -14.16 -8.99 2.11
CA PHE A 98 -15.04 -7.87 1.80
C PHE A 98 -16.16 -8.31 0.86
N PRO A 99 -17.44 -8.02 1.18
CA PRO A 99 -18.56 -8.38 0.31
C PRO A 99 -18.43 -7.76 -1.09
N GLY A 100 -18.61 -8.60 -2.12
CA GLY A 100 -18.55 -8.15 -3.52
C GLY A 100 -17.16 -8.21 -4.14
N ILE A 101 -16.10 -8.42 -3.36
CA ILE A 101 -14.75 -8.62 -3.86
C ILE A 101 -14.50 -10.11 -4.07
N ASN A 102 -14.30 -10.52 -5.33
CA ASN A 102 -14.14 -11.93 -5.72
C ASN A 102 -12.85 -12.17 -6.52
N SER A 103 -12.11 -11.13 -6.82
CA SER A 103 -10.88 -11.16 -7.61
C SER A 103 -9.92 -10.05 -7.18
N LEU A 104 -8.68 -10.11 -7.66
CA LEU A 104 -7.72 -9.03 -7.47
C LEU A 104 -8.19 -7.73 -8.13
N ASP A 105 -8.79 -7.82 -9.31
CA ASP A 105 -9.32 -6.67 -10.03
C ASP A 105 -10.47 -6.00 -9.25
N ASP A 106 -11.39 -6.79 -8.68
CA ASP A 106 -12.41 -6.24 -7.78
C ASP A 106 -11.76 -5.56 -6.57
N ALA A 107 -10.74 -6.19 -5.96
CA ALA A 107 -10.06 -5.64 -4.78
C ALA A 107 -9.36 -4.31 -5.08
N MET A 108 -8.75 -4.20 -6.25
CA MET A 108 -8.06 -2.98 -6.68
C MET A 108 -9.04 -1.84 -6.99
N ASN A 109 -10.15 -2.15 -7.64
CA ASN A 109 -11.11 -1.15 -8.11
C ASN A 109 -12.25 -0.86 -7.11
N ALA A 110 -12.34 -1.60 -6.00
CA ALA A 110 -13.29 -1.30 -4.94
C ALA A 110 -12.94 0.04 -4.26
N ASP A 111 -13.94 0.64 -3.67
CA ASP A 111 -13.90 1.82 -2.82
C ASP A 111 -14.43 1.37 -1.45
N LEU A 112 -13.54 1.10 -0.51
CA LEU A 112 -13.89 0.45 0.77
C LEU A 112 -14.41 1.43 1.82
N ASP A 113 -14.01 2.70 1.76
CA ASP A 113 -14.49 3.74 2.69
C ASP A 113 -15.60 4.62 2.10
N GLY A 114 -15.81 4.57 0.78
CA GLY A 114 -16.92 5.22 0.09
C GLY A 114 -16.65 6.68 -0.28
N ASP A 115 -15.40 7.10 -0.42
CA ASP A 115 -15.04 8.47 -0.80
C ASP A 115 -14.99 8.70 -2.32
N GLY A 116 -15.02 7.63 -3.11
CA GLY A 116 -14.98 7.66 -4.58
C GLY A 116 -13.60 7.41 -5.18
N LEU A 117 -12.57 7.21 -4.35
CA LEU A 117 -11.27 6.73 -4.80
C LEU A 117 -11.24 5.19 -4.79
N SER A 118 -10.50 4.60 -5.69
CA SER A 118 -10.29 3.16 -5.68
C SER A 118 -9.17 2.78 -4.70
N ASN A 119 -9.29 1.62 -4.06
CA ASN A 119 -8.28 1.15 -3.13
C ASN A 119 -6.86 1.18 -3.70
N ILE A 120 -6.69 0.85 -5.01
CA ILE A 120 -5.35 0.87 -5.63
C ILE A 120 -4.84 2.30 -5.81
N PHE A 121 -5.70 3.26 -6.14
CA PHE A 121 -5.32 4.66 -6.19
C PHE A 121 -4.84 5.14 -4.83
N GLU A 122 -5.57 4.83 -3.78
CA GLU A 122 -5.26 5.23 -2.41
C GLU A 122 -3.93 4.67 -1.93
N VAL A 123 -3.72 3.35 -1.98
CA VAL A 123 -2.45 2.75 -1.52
C VAL A 123 -1.25 3.21 -2.34
N THR A 124 -1.46 3.53 -3.64
CA THR A 124 -0.39 4.02 -4.52
C THR A 124 0.04 5.44 -4.18
N HIS A 125 -0.90 6.27 -3.72
CA HIS A 125 -0.64 7.66 -3.40
C HIS A 125 -0.56 7.96 -1.90
N GLY A 126 -0.64 6.92 -1.06
CA GLY A 126 -0.39 7.03 0.38
C GLY A 126 -1.61 7.35 1.22
N TYR A 127 -2.81 7.19 0.66
CA TYR A 127 -4.08 7.30 1.38
C TYR A 127 -4.46 5.97 2.04
N ASP A 128 -5.42 6.01 2.97
CA ASP A 128 -5.90 4.83 3.69
C ASP A 128 -7.24 4.35 3.11
N PRO A 129 -7.32 3.20 2.42
CA PRO A 129 -8.56 2.68 1.83
C PRO A 129 -9.69 2.40 2.81
N PHE A 130 -9.51 2.72 4.08
CA PHE A 130 -10.50 2.50 5.15
C PHE A 130 -10.85 3.79 5.88
N ASP A 131 -10.33 4.95 5.43
CA ASP A 131 -10.57 6.25 6.09
C ASP A 131 -10.70 7.36 5.05
N ILE A 132 -11.93 7.83 4.83
CA ILE A 132 -12.29 8.94 3.93
C ILE A 132 -11.40 10.17 4.08
N ASN A 133 -10.80 10.35 5.28
CA ASN A 133 -9.94 11.47 5.63
C ASN A 133 -8.60 10.97 6.16
N SER A 134 -7.77 10.37 5.32
CA SER A 134 -6.43 9.90 5.70
C SER A 134 -5.52 11.02 6.20
N THR A 135 -5.86 12.27 5.90
CA THR A 135 -5.12 13.46 6.30
C THR A 135 -6.01 14.44 7.07
N ILE A 136 -5.37 15.41 7.75
CA ILE A 136 -6.08 16.46 8.47
C ILE A 136 -6.74 17.49 7.52
N ASP A 137 -6.36 17.49 6.24
CA ASP A 137 -6.72 18.54 5.30
C ASP A 137 -8.12 18.34 4.66
N GLY A 138 -8.75 17.19 4.90
CA GLY A 138 -10.12 16.90 4.46
C GLY A 138 -10.25 15.56 3.73
N PRO A 139 -11.40 15.34 3.08
CA PRO A 139 -11.65 14.11 2.33
C PRO A 139 -10.63 13.89 1.21
N ASP A 140 -10.08 12.68 1.15
CA ASP A 140 -8.96 12.33 0.27
C ASP A 140 -9.27 12.58 -1.20
N ASN A 141 -10.50 12.33 -1.62
CA ASN A 141 -10.94 12.54 -3.01
C ASN A 141 -10.93 14.01 -3.47
N SER A 142 -10.94 14.96 -2.55
CA SER A 142 -10.98 16.40 -2.84
C SER A 142 -9.62 17.09 -2.68
N LEU A 143 -8.61 16.38 -2.17
CA LEU A 143 -7.27 16.95 -2.00
C LEU A 143 -6.61 17.21 -3.35
N ASP A 144 -5.78 18.25 -3.39
CA ASP A 144 -4.95 18.67 -4.54
C ASP A 144 -3.51 18.87 -4.02
N PRO A 145 -2.77 17.75 -3.78
CA PRO A 145 -1.48 17.80 -3.09
C PRO A 145 -0.39 18.53 -3.86
N ASP A 146 -0.41 18.48 -5.19
CA ASP A 146 0.57 19.14 -6.04
C ASP A 146 0.17 20.56 -6.46
N THR A 147 -1.08 20.95 -6.15
CA THR A 147 -1.61 22.30 -6.42
C THR A 147 -1.63 22.67 -7.91
N ASP A 148 -2.03 21.73 -8.75
CA ASP A 148 -2.23 21.95 -10.18
C ASP A 148 -3.67 22.30 -10.57
N GLY A 149 -4.58 22.26 -9.60
CA GLY A 149 -5.99 22.59 -9.73
C GLY A 149 -6.90 21.40 -10.04
N LEU A 150 -6.38 20.18 -10.03
CA LEU A 150 -7.14 18.94 -10.08
C LEU A 150 -7.16 18.29 -8.70
N GLY A 151 -8.34 17.92 -8.22
CA GLY A 151 -8.43 17.09 -7.01
C GLY A 151 -8.27 15.61 -7.36
N ASN A 152 -7.88 14.81 -6.36
CA ASN A 152 -7.58 13.38 -6.52
C ASN A 152 -8.64 12.59 -7.29
N SER A 153 -9.93 12.85 -7.08
CA SER A 153 -11.01 12.16 -7.81
C SER A 153 -11.00 12.49 -9.31
N VAL A 154 -10.64 13.74 -9.67
CA VAL A 154 -10.51 14.16 -11.06
C VAL A 154 -9.29 13.50 -11.67
N GLU A 155 -8.18 13.48 -10.96
CA GLU A 155 -6.93 12.88 -11.39
C GLU A 155 -7.06 11.38 -11.59
N GLN A 156 -7.69 10.67 -10.65
CA GLN A 156 -8.00 9.25 -10.83
C GLN A 156 -8.79 9.00 -12.13
N SER A 157 -9.79 9.85 -12.42
CA SER A 157 -10.61 9.69 -13.62
C SER A 157 -9.87 9.98 -14.94
N HIS A 158 -8.82 10.81 -14.88
CA HIS A 158 -8.01 11.19 -16.04
C HIS A 158 -6.71 10.39 -16.15
N GLY A 159 -6.35 9.63 -15.10
CA GLY A 159 -5.09 8.88 -15.04
C GLY A 159 -3.88 9.79 -14.88
N THR A 160 -4.05 10.96 -14.26
CA THR A 160 -2.96 11.87 -13.88
C THR A 160 -2.41 11.51 -12.51
N ASN A 161 -1.28 12.10 -12.13
CA ASN A 161 -0.60 11.79 -10.88
C ASN A 161 -0.81 12.89 -9.84
N PRO A 162 -1.52 12.65 -8.73
CA PRO A 162 -1.84 13.65 -7.72
C PRO A 162 -0.63 14.25 -7.00
N MET A 163 0.57 13.71 -7.22
CA MET A 163 1.82 14.21 -6.66
C MET A 163 2.70 14.93 -7.68
N SER A 164 2.18 15.19 -8.91
CA SER A 164 2.97 15.77 -10.00
C SER A 164 2.11 16.68 -10.87
N LYS A 165 2.42 17.99 -10.90
CA LYS A 165 1.73 19.01 -11.70
C LYS A 165 1.66 18.67 -13.19
N ASP A 166 0.70 17.88 -13.56
CA ASP A 166 0.50 17.39 -14.93
C ASP A 166 -0.91 17.63 -15.46
N ASN A 167 -1.58 18.69 -14.96
CA ASN A 167 -2.94 19.06 -15.34
C ASN A 167 -3.09 19.23 -16.86
N PRO A 168 -3.72 18.28 -17.56
CA PRO A 168 -3.88 18.34 -19.01
C PRO A 168 -4.79 19.49 -19.46
N LEU A 169 -5.61 20.04 -18.57
CA LEU A 169 -6.55 21.13 -18.89
C LEU A 169 -5.85 22.49 -18.97
N LEU A 170 -4.65 22.63 -18.35
CA LEU A 170 -3.85 23.86 -18.42
C LEU A 170 -3.12 24.01 -19.75
N ASN A 171 -2.98 22.97 -20.55
CA ASN A 171 -2.30 22.94 -21.83
C ASN A 171 -3.20 23.17 -23.04
N LEU A 172 -4.46 23.57 -22.83
CA LEU A 172 -5.34 23.97 -23.91
C LEU A 172 -4.86 25.33 -24.47
N GLU A 173 -4.03 25.31 -25.49
CA GLU A 173 -3.74 26.48 -26.31
C GLU A 173 -5.03 26.91 -27.01
N VAL A 174 -5.59 28.06 -26.58
CA VAL A 174 -6.67 28.71 -27.30
C VAL A 174 -6.08 29.31 -28.56
N SER A 175 -6.17 28.59 -29.68
CA SER A 175 -5.91 29.16 -31.00
C SER A 175 -7.02 30.21 -31.30
N VAL A 176 -6.70 31.48 -31.05
CA VAL A 176 -7.54 32.58 -31.48
C VAL A 176 -7.23 32.81 -32.97
N ASN A 177 -8.13 32.39 -33.85
CA ASN A 177 -8.10 32.75 -35.29
C ASN A 177 -8.54 34.17 -35.49
#